data_f1c88c4da1739a73e345d7d8281adbd7
#
_entry.id   f1c88c4da1739a73e345d7d8281adbd7
#
_cell.length_a   1.000
_cell.length_b   1.000
_cell.length_c   1.000
_cell.angle_alpha   90.00
_cell.angle_beta   90.00
_cell.angle_gamma   90.00
#
_symmetry.space_group_name_H-M   'P 1'
#
loop_
_entity.id
_entity.type
_entity.pdbx_description
1 polymer ?
#
loop_
_entity_poly.entity_id
_entity_poly.type
_entity_poly.pdbx_seq_one_letter_code
_entity_poly.pdbx_strand_id
1 'polypeptide(L)'
;MKIFMEHVIHNPNFDIRRTFLCGQCFRWSEGENGEFSGIAGGKHLTLSQNGSDVTLHGVHEQDIPFWEDYFDLGSDYAQYIKTLSADETLRRACGFSSGIRILRQEPFETLISFIISQNNN
;
A
#
# COMPACT_ATOMS: atom_id res chain seq x y z
N MET A 1 -21.49 -7.53 -17.57
CA MET A 1 -20.54 -6.53 -18.12
C MET A 1 -19.63 -6.05 -17.00
N LYS A 2 -18.32 -6.14 -17.21
CA LYS A 2 -17.35 -5.62 -16.23
C LYS A 2 -17.20 -4.11 -16.43
N ILE A 3 -17.48 -3.35 -15.37
CA ILE A 3 -17.37 -1.89 -15.41
C ILE A 3 -16.04 -1.50 -14.77
N PHE A 4 -15.19 -0.84 -15.53
CA PHE A 4 -13.99 -0.21 -15.02
C PHE A 4 -14.33 1.20 -14.54
N MET A 5 -13.79 1.58 -13.40
CA MET A 5 -14.03 2.89 -12.81
C MET A 5 -12.78 3.43 -12.13
N GLU A 6 -12.82 4.70 -11.83
CA GLU A 6 -11.88 5.29 -10.88
C GLU A 6 -12.51 5.24 -9.48
N HIS A 7 -11.72 4.83 -8.51
CA HIS A 7 -12.15 4.79 -7.11
C HIS A 7 -11.19 5.60 -6.27
N VAL A 8 -11.72 6.58 -5.55
CA VAL A 8 -10.91 7.48 -4.71
C VAL A 8 -11.02 7.04 -3.25
N ILE A 9 -9.86 6.85 -2.62
CA ILE A 9 -9.74 6.57 -1.20
C ILE A 9 -9.20 7.83 -0.54
N HIS A 10 -9.95 8.42 0.39
CA HIS A 10 -9.47 9.53 1.21
C HIS A 10 -8.92 8.99 2.53
N ASN A 11 -7.61 9.04 2.71
CA ASN A 11 -6.98 8.53 3.94
C ASN A 11 -5.67 9.30 4.20
N PRO A 12 -5.61 10.11 5.27
CA PRO A 12 -4.38 10.85 5.61
C PRO A 12 -3.24 9.95 6.08
N ASN A 13 -3.51 8.68 6.39
CA ASN A 13 -2.52 7.70 6.80
C ASN A 13 -2.20 6.69 5.70
N PHE A 14 -2.24 7.14 4.44
CA PHE A 14 -1.87 6.33 3.30
C PHE A 14 -1.00 7.14 2.34
N ASP A 15 0.28 6.77 2.26
CA ASP A 15 1.24 7.31 1.30
C ASP A 15 1.69 6.16 0.40
N ILE A 16 1.30 6.20 -0.87
CA ILE A 16 1.58 5.10 -1.80
C ILE A 16 3.07 4.95 -2.08
N ARG A 17 3.79 6.07 -2.21
CA ARG A 17 5.23 6.04 -2.47
C ARG A 17 5.99 5.37 -1.33
N ARG A 18 5.72 5.79 -0.10
CA ARG A 18 6.35 5.19 1.09
C ARG A 18 5.95 3.73 1.27
N THR A 19 4.69 3.40 1.00
CA THR A 19 4.18 2.03 1.11
C THR A 19 4.85 1.09 0.13
N PHE A 20 5.01 1.50 -1.14
CA PHE A 20 5.58 0.61 -2.16
C PHE A 20 7.11 0.60 -2.17
N LEU A 21 7.78 1.63 -1.65
CA LEU A 21 9.23 1.74 -1.68
C LEU A 21 9.92 1.41 -0.36
N CYS A 22 9.19 0.95 0.66
CA CYS A 22 9.78 0.61 1.97
C CYS A 22 10.39 -0.80 2.04
N GLY A 23 10.40 -1.55 0.94
CA GLY A 23 11.02 -2.86 0.87
C GLY A 23 10.11 -4.04 1.19
N GLN A 24 8.80 -3.84 1.31
CA GLN A 24 7.87 -4.92 1.64
C GLN A 24 7.31 -5.66 0.41
N CYS A 25 7.49 -5.12 -0.80
CA CYS A 25 6.93 -5.70 -2.02
C CYS A 25 7.86 -5.49 -3.21
N PHE A 26 7.69 -6.32 -4.26
CA PHE A 26 8.55 -6.32 -5.44
C PHE A 26 7.79 -6.17 -6.75
N ARG A 27 6.47 -6.32 -6.75
CA ARG A 27 5.64 -6.30 -7.97
C ARG A 27 5.07 -4.94 -8.33
N TRP A 28 5.49 -3.90 -7.62
CA TRP A 28 5.02 -2.54 -7.85
C TRP A 28 6.15 -1.67 -8.38
N SER A 29 5.86 -0.89 -9.39
CA SER A 29 6.83 0.02 -10.01
C SER A 29 6.25 1.42 -10.16
N GLU A 30 7.12 2.41 -9.98
CA GLU A 30 6.79 3.82 -10.17
C GLU A 30 6.91 4.20 -11.64
N GLY A 31 5.89 4.87 -12.18
CA GLY A 31 5.90 5.43 -13.52
C GLY A 31 6.47 6.84 -13.57
N GLU A 32 6.49 7.42 -14.76
CA GLU A 32 7.12 8.73 -15.02
C GLU A 32 6.43 9.89 -14.31
N ASN A 33 5.12 9.77 -14.04
CA ASN A 33 4.33 10.82 -13.38
C ASN A 33 4.08 10.56 -11.89
N GLY A 34 4.85 9.64 -11.29
CA GLY A 34 4.71 9.28 -9.88
C GLY A 34 3.56 8.33 -9.56
N GLU A 35 2.88 7.82 -10.58
CA GLU A 35 1.89 6.75 -10.42
C GLU A 35 2.59 5.42 -10.14
N PHE A 36 1.89 4.52 -9.45
CA PHE A 36 2.38 3.16 -9.19
C PHE A 36 1.49 2.14 -9.89
N SER A 37 2.12 1.14 -10.49
CA SER A 37 1.42 0.02 -11.12
C SER A 37 1.98 -1.29 -10.64
N GLY A 38 1.11 -2.27 -10.47
CA GLY A 38 1.51 -3.58 -10.00
C GLY A 38 0.43 -4.62 -10.15
N ILE A 39 0.76 -5.83 -9.68
CA ILE A 39 -0.13 -6.99 -9.73
C ILE A 39 -0.17 -7.62 -8.35
N ALA A 40 -1.36 -7.92 -7.88
CA ALA A 40 -1.59 -8.71 -6.68
C ALA A 40 -2.86 -9.55 -6.86
N GLY A 41 -2.81 -10.81 -6.42
CA GLY A 41 -3.95 -11.73 -6.55
C GLY A 41 -4.42 -11.92 -7.99
N GLY A 42 -3.52 -11.86 -8.96
CA GLY A 42 -3.85 -11.94 -10.38
C GLY A 42 -4.55 -10.70 -10.93
N LYS A 43 -4.61 -9.60 -10.16
CA LYS A 43 -5.27 -8.36 -10.55
C LYS A 43 -4.23 -7.25 -10.76
N HIS A 44 -4.35 -6.55 -11.87
CA HIS A 44 -3.52 -5.38 -12.17
C HIS A 44 -4.18 -4.11 -11.63
N LEU A 45 -3.38 -3.21 -11.08
CA LEU A 45 -3.86 -1.93 -10.58
C LEU A 45 -2.83 -0.83 -10.86
N THR A 46 -3.33 0.35 -11.19
CA THR A 46 -2.56 1.59 -11.23
C THR A 46 -3.15 2.57 -10.22
N LEU A 47 -2.29 3.20 -9.42
CA LEU A 47 -2.70 4.19 -8.42
C LEU A 47 -1.96 5.50 -8.64
N SER A 48 -2.64 6.60 -8.32
CA SER A 48 -2.00 7.91 -8.18
C SER A 48 -2.42 8.53 -6.85
N GLN A 49 -1.68 9.52 -6.39
CA GLN A 49 -1.99 10.20 -5.14
C GLN A 49 -1.88 11.71 -5.26
N ASN A 50 -2.87 12.40 -4.70
CA ASN A 50 -2.85 13.84 -4.55
C ASN A 50 -3.25 14.17 -3.10
N GLY A 51 -2.27 14.57 -2.28
CA GLY A 51 -2.50 14.77 -0.85
C GLY A 51 -2.97 13.49 -0.17
N SER A 52 -4.13 13.56 0.48
CA SER A 52 -4.74 12.41 1.17
C SER A 52 -5.65 11.58 0.27
N ASP A 53 -5.76 11.92 -1.00
CA ASP A 53 -6.61 11.20 -1.96
C ASP A 53 -5.77 10.26 -2.81
N VAL A 54 -6.03 8.97 -2.68
CA VAL A 54 -5.45 7.92 -3.51
C VAL A 54 -6.51 7.47 -4.51
N THR A 55 -6.19 7.56 -5.79
CA THR A 55 -7.09 7.14 -6.87
C THR A 55 -6.64 5.81 -7.43
N LEU A 56 -7.54 4.83 -7.40
CA LEU A 56 -7.38 3.55 -8.07
C LEU A 56 -7.95 3.70 -9.49
N HIS A 57 -7.08 3.55 -10.50
CA HIS A 57 -7.45 3.74 -11.89
C HIS A 57 -7.83 2.42 -12.56
N GLY A 58 -8.93 2.43 -13.31
CA GLY A 58 -9.35 1.28 -14.09
C GLY A 58 -9.65 0.04 -13.25
N VAL A 59 -10.19 0.23 -12.05
CA VAL A 59 -10.54 -0.85 -11.14
C VAL A 59 -11.96 -1.35 -11.44
N HIS A 60 -12.16 -2.67 -11.33
CA HIS A 60 -13.51 -3.22 -11.33
C HIS A 60 -14.17 -2.99 -9.98
N GLU A 61 -15.44 -2.57 -9.97
CA GLU A 61 -16.20 -2.37 -8.74
C GLU A 61 -16.14 -3.61 -7.82
N GLN A 62 -16.26 -4.79 -8.39
CA GLN A 62 -16.20 -6.05 -7.65
C GLN A 62 -14.84 -6.32 -6.99
N ASP A 63 -13.77 -5.67 -7.45
CA ASP A 63 -12.41 -5.85 -6.92
C ASP A 63 -12.04 -4.82 -5.85
N ILE A 64 -12.88 -3.82 -5.61
CA ILE A 64 -12.63 -2.79 -4.59
C ILE A 64 -12.42 -3.42 -3.21
N PRO A 65 -13.27 -4.35 -2.73
CA PRO A 65 -13.05 -4.99 -1.43
C PRO A 65 -11.71 -5.72 -1.32
N PHE A 66 -11.24 -6.34 -2.42
CA PHE A 66 -9.92 -6.97 -2.46
C PHE A 66 -8.81 -5.94 -2.22
N TRP A 67 -8.88 -4.79 -2.89
CA TRP A 67 -7.86 -3.76 -2.73
C TRP A 67 -7.92 -3.06 -1.38
N GLU A 68 -9.11 -2.86 -0.82
CA GLU A 68 -9.27 -2.33 0.54
C GLU A 68 -8.62 -3.26 1.57
N ASP A 69 -8.78 -4.56 1.43
CA ASP A 69 -8.11 -5.56 2.27
C ASP A 69 -6.60 -5.57 2.02
N TYR A 70 -6.17 -5.57 0.77
CA TYR A 70 -4.76 -5.59 0.40
C TYR A 70 -3.98 -4.41 1.00
N PHE A 71 -4.56 -3.21 0.99
CA PHE A 71 -3.96 -2.01 1.58
C PHE A 71 -4.25 -1.85 3.08
N ASP A 72 -4.89 -2.83 3.70
CA ASP A 72 -5.24 -2.83 5.13
C ASP A 72 -6.03 -1.56 5.54
N LEU A 73 -6.97 -1.14 4.70
CA LEU A 73 -7.73 0.08 4.94
C LEU A 73 -8.73 -0.04 6.08
N GLY A 74 -9.10 -1.27 6.48
CA GLY A 74 -9.97 -1.51 7.62
C GLY A 74 -9.32 -1.27 8.97
N SER A 75 -7.98 -1.16 9.03
CA SER A 75 -7.25 -0.93 10.28
C SER A 75 -7.03 0.56 10.53
N ASP A 76 -7.24 0.98 11.78
CA ASP A 76 -7.07 2.37 12.19
C ASP A 76 -5.61 2.68 12.54
N TYR A 77 -4.83 3.10 11.55
CA TYR A 77 -3.42 3.43 11.74
C TYR A 77 -3.21 4.69 12.58
N ALA A 78 -4.17 5.60 12.60
CA ALA A 78 -4.10 6.78 13.48
C ALA A 78 -4.07 6.34 14.95
N GLN A 79 -4.86 5.32 15.30
CA GLN A 79 -4.85 4.77 16.66
C GLN A 79 -3.54 4.04 16.97
N TYR A 80 -2.98 3.30 16.03
CA TYR A 80 -1.67 2.66 16.20
C TYR A 80 -0.56 3.68 16.43
N ILE A 81 -0.52 4.73 15.62
CA ILE A 81 0.46 5.82 15.75
C ILE A 81 0.32 6.50 17.10
N LYS A 82 -0.91 6.77 17.54
CA LYS A 82 -1.19 7.37 18.85
C LYS A 82 -0.63 6.50 19.99
N THR A 83 -0.88 5.20 19.93
CA THR A 83 -0.40 4.24 20.94
C THR A 83 1.13 4.19 20.98
N LEU A 84 1.76 4.06 19.78
CA LEU A 84 3.23 4.00 19.66
C LEU A 84 3.90 5.31 20.08
N SER A 85 3.24 6.44 19.89
CA SER A 85 3.77 7.77 20.18
C SER A 85 3.85 8.09 21.69
N ALA A 86 3.36 7.20 22.55
CA ALA A 86 3.59 7.27 23.99
C ALA A 86 5.08 7.06 24.36
N ASP A 87 5.82 6.31 23.53
CA ASP A 87 7.27 6.18 23.63
C ASP A 87 7.93 7.21 22.70
N GLU A 88 8.93 7.95 23.19
CA GLU A 88 9.55 9.01 22.39
C GLU A 88 10.30 8.50 21.17
N THR A 89 11.02 7.40 21.30
CA THR A 89 11.76 6.79 20.20
C THR A 89 10.80 6.32 19.11
N LEU A 90 9.70 5.64 19.50
CA LEU A 90 8.68 5.19 18.57
C LEU A 90 7.92 6.35 17.94
N ARG A 91 7.67 7.43 18.68
CA ARG A 91 7.05 8.64 18.13
C ARG A 91 7.89 9.25 17.01
N ARG A 92 9.21 9.31 17.20
CA ARG A 92 10.13 9.78 16.16
C ARG A 92 10.14 8.86 14.95
N ALA A 93 10.15 7.55 15.18
CA ALA A 93 10.06 6.56 14.11
C ALA A 93 8.75 6.69 13.32
N CYS A 94 7.62 6.90 13.98
CA CYS A 94 6.34 7.14 13.32
C CYS A 94 6.35 8.40 12.43
N GLY A 95 7.09 9.44 12.82
CA GLY A 95 7.27 10.63 12.00
C GLY A 95 7.95 10.34 10.67
N PHE A 96 8.95 9.45 10.68
CA PHE A 96 9.65 9.03 9.47
C PHE A 96 8.82 8.09 8.59
N SER A 97 8.02 7.23 9.20
CA SER A 97 7.27 6.17 8.51
C SER A 97 5.79 6.49 8.32
N SER A 98 5.39 7.74 8.49
CA SER A 98 3.99 8.13 8.35
C SER A 98 3.45 7.77 6.96
N GLY A 99 2.24 7.22 6.93
CA GLY A 99 1.56 6.84 5.69
C GLY A 99 1.93 5.47 5.13
N ILE A 100 2.89 4.75 5.73
CA ILE A 100 3.20 3.38 5.31
C ILE A 100 2.06 2.46 5.75
N ARG A 101 1.50 1.71 4.80
CA ARG A 101 0.53 0.64 5.06
C ARG A 101 1.22 -0.71 4.97
N ILE A 102 0.87 -1.63 5.86
CA ILE A 102 1.34 -3.01 5.79
C ILE A 102 0.47 -3.77 4.80
N LEU A 103 1.03 -4.11 3.66
CA LEU A 103 0.29 -4.79 2.58
C LEU A 103 -0.05 -6.23 2.98
N ARG A 104 -1.31 -6.63 2.77
CA ARG A 104 -1.74 -8.01 2.97
C ARG A 104 -1.46 -8.83 1.72
N GLN A 105 -0.20 -9.18 1.55
CA GLN A 105 0.30 -9.94 0.41
C GLN A 105 -0.01 -11.42 0.55
N GLU A 106 0.00 -12.15 -0.57
CA GLU A 106 -0.14 -13.60 -0.58
C GLU A 106 1.04 -14.22 0.19
N PRO A 107 0.79 -15.05 1.24
CA PRO A 107 1.85 -15.50 2.16
C PRO A 107 2.95 -16.33 1.51
N PHE A 108 2.63 -17.23 0.58
CA PHE A 108 3.61 -18.07 -0.08
C PHE A 108 4.53 -17.26 -0.99
N GLU A 109 3.96 -16.39 -1.82
CA GLU A 109 4.72 -15.49 -2.68
C GLU A 109 5.64 -14.59 -1.85
N THR A 110 5.13 -14.04 -0.76
CA THR A 110 5.91 -13.18 0.14
C THR A 110 7.08 -13.94 0.76
N LEU A 111 6.86 -15.17 1.20
CA LEU A 111 7.91 -16.02 1.77
C LEU A 111 9.01 -16.32 0.74
N ILE A 112 8.64 -16.70 -0.47
CA ILE A 112 9.61 -17.00 -1.55
C ILE A 112 10.39 -15.74 -1.93
N SER A 113 9.72 -14.60 -2.07
CA SER A 113 10.36 -13.31 -2.37
C SER A 113 11.36 -12.92 -1.28
N PHE A 114 11.00 -13.12 -0.02
CA PHE A 114 11.88 -12.85 1.12
C PHE A 114 13.14 -13.74 1.09
N ILE A 115 12.98 -15.04 0.84
CA ILE A 115 14.11 -15.98 0.75
C ILE A 115 15.06 -15.57 -0.38
N ILE A 116 14.52 -15.23 -1.55
CA ILE A 116 15.33 -14.79 -2.69
C ILE A 116 16.05 -13.49 -2.36
N SER A 117 15.39 -12.52 -1.74
CA SER A 117 15.98 -11.21 -1.43
C SER A 117 17.12 -11.28 -0.42
N GLN A 118 17.12 -12.27 0.46
CA GLN A 118 18.20 -12.45 1.46
C GLN A 118 19.54 -12.85 0.85
N ASN A 119 19.54 -13.49 -0.32
CA ASN A 119 20.74 -13.97 -1.01
C ASN A 119 21.18 -13.09 -2.15
N ASN A 120 20.44 -12.02 -2.46
CA ASN A 120 20.71 -11.10 -3.56
C ASN A 120 20.69 -9.67 -3.02
N ASN A 121 21.84 -9.09 -2.89
CA ASN A 121 21.97 -7.67 -2.52
C ASN A 121 21.80 -6.77 -3.74
#